data_cc0e4e159ab93e441f621d6705a7c257
#
_entry.id   cc0e4e159ab93e441f621d6705a7c257
#
_cell.length_a   1.000
_cell.length_b   1.000
_cell.length_c   1.000
_cell.angle_alpha   90.00
_cell.angle_beta   90.00
_cell.angle_gamma   90.00
#
_symmetry.space_group_name_H-M   'P 1'
#
loop_
_entity.id
_entity.type
_entity.pdbx_description
1 polymer ?
#
loop_
_entity_poly.entity_id
_entity_poly.type
_entity_poly.pdbx_seq_one_letter_code
_entity_poly.pdbx_strand_id
1 'polypeptide(L)'
;MEKREPVSVCPIEPEAARAALAIFERHHIAPFYNRLNQNTLEVCFTQLKPEANRKYYESRKNAPDKHFTMVNHLTVTNDMPSIYLTTFDCYDTLLPVARELSAIEGLTSVLYKDTYSDAWLIEAFSSKASKPSGAKWIQKRMGAKHMVAFGDNLNDLPLFAAADESYAVSNAHERILAAATGVIGSNTEN
;
A
#
# COMPACT_ATOMS: atom_id res chain seq x y z
N MET A 1 24.43 -10.39 -1.17
CA MET A 1 23.09 -9.88 -1.54
C MET A 1 23.25 -8.43 -1.96
N GLU A 2 22.95 -8.10 -3.22
CA GLU A 2 22.93 -6.70 -3.64
C GLU A 2 21.89 -5.93 -2.82
N LYS A 3 22.30 -4.79 -2.26
CA LYS A 3 21.38 -3.87 -1.58
C LYS A 3 20.39 -3.35 -2.62
N ARG A 4 19.12 -3.67 -2.46
CA ARG A 4 18.04 -3.10 -3.28
C ARG A 4 17.90 -1.63 -2.88
N GLU A 5 18.31 -0.73 -3.75
CA GLU A 5 18.10 0.71 -3.56
C GLU A 5 16.78 1.13 -4.19
N PRO A 6 15.94 1.92 -3.48
CA PRO A 6 14.74 2.46 -4.09
C PRO A 6 15.13 3.43 -5.22
N VAL A 7 14.60 3.20 -6.40
CA VAL A 7 14.92 3.97 -7.60
C VAL A 7 14.09 5.25 -7.69
N SER A 8 12.92 5.24 -7.06
CA SER A 8 12.01 6.37 -6.91
C SER A 8 11.14 6.17 -5.67
N VAL A 9 10.82 7.26 -5.00
CA VAL A 9 9.97 7.28 -3.81
C VAL A 9 8.90 8.35 -3.99
N CYS A 10 7.67 8.04 -3.62
CA CYS A 10 6.54 8.96 -3.63
C CYS A 10 6.00 9.08 -2.20
N PRO A 11 6.61 9.94 -1.35
CA PRO A 11 6.26 10.03 0.05
C PRO A 11 4.91 10.72 0.25
N ILE A 12 4.33 10.48 1.42
CA ILE A 12 3.24 11.29 1.96
C ILE A 12 3.86 12.62 2.42
N GLU A 13 3.24 13.73 2.08
CA GLU A 13 3.67 15.05 2.55
C GLU A 13 3.63 15.10 4.09
N PRO A 14 4.60 15.74 4.75
CA PRO A 14 4.70 15.68 6.21
C PRO A 14 3.45 16.13 6.97
N GLU A 15 2.75 17.16 6.47
CA GLU A 15 1.50 17.62 7.06
C GLU A 15 0.39 16.57 6.95
N ALA A 16 0.25 15.94 5.79
CA ALA A 16 -0.73 14.87 5.57
C ALA A 16 -0.42 13.64 6.45
N ALA A 17 0.85 13.29 6.61
CA ALA A 17 1.27 12.21 7.49
C ALA A 17 0.96 12.51 8.97
N ARG A 18 1.22 13.76 9.43
CA ARG A 18 0.86 14.19 10.79
C ARG A 18 -0.65 14.14 11.02
N ALA A 19 -1.44 14.66 10.07
CA ALA A 19 -2.90 14.61 10.14
C ALA A 19 -3.41 13.17 10.18
N ALA A 20 -2.85 12.27 9.37
CA ALA A 20 -3.21 10.86 9.38
C ALA A 20 -2.90 10.18 10.72
N LEU A 21 -1.71 10.39 11.29
CA LEU A 21 -1.35 9.85 12.61
C LEU A 21 -2.28 10.38 13.70
N ALA A 22 -2.65 11.66 13.68
CA ALA A 22 -3.58 12.26 14.64
C ALA A 22 -5.00 11.65 14.55
N ILE A 23 -5.44 11.24 13.35
CA ILE A 23 -6.70 10.51 13.17
C ILE A 23 -6.62 9.13 13.84
N PHE A 24 -5.57 8.35 13.57
CA PHE A 24 -5.38 7.05 14.20
C PHE A 24 -5.31 7.16 15.72
N GLU A 25 -4.59 8.13 16.27
CA GLU A 25 -4.48 8.38 17.71
C GLU A 25 -5.85 8.71 18.34
N ARG A 26 -6.63 9.59 17.71
CA ARG A 26 -7.98 9.97 18.17
C ARG A 26 -8.96 8.79 18.22
N HIS A 27 -8.79 7.83 17.31
CA HIS A 27 -9.56 6.58 17.29
C HIS A 27 -8.94 5.47 18.13
N HIS A 28 -7.86 5.74 18.88
CA HIS A 28 -7.13 4.75 19.70
C HIS A 28 -6.62 3.54 18.91
N ILE A 29 -6.27 3.74 17.65
CA ILE A 29 -5.74 2.72 16.75
C ILE A 29 -4.25 2.97 16.53
N ALA A 30 -3.44 1.91 16.65
CA ALA A 30 -2.02 1.97 16.40
C ALA A 30 -1.69 1.41 15.01
N PRO A 31 -1.40 2.25 14.02
CA PRO A 31 -0.97 1.77 12.71
C PRO A 31 0.50 1.33 12.74
N PHE A 32 0.86 0.48 11.78
CA PHE A 32 2.23 0.37 11.31
C PHE A 32 2.54 1.60 10.45
N TYR A 33 3.46 2.42 10.90
CA TYR A 33 3.92 3.60 10.21
C TYR A 33 5.24 3.31 9.51
N ASN A 34 5.17 3.26 8.19
CA ASN A 34 6.31 2.95 7.33
C ASN A 34 6.97 4.23 6.85
N ARG A 35 8.25 4.37 7.13
CA ARG A 35 9.10 5.47 6.69
C ARG A 35 10.37 4.94 6.04
N LEU A 36 10.96 5.71 5.17
CA LEU A 36 12.19 5.33 4.50
C LEU A 36 13.38 5.86 5.30
N ASN A 37 14.18 4.94 5.85
CA ASN A 37 15.46 5.25 6.47
C ASN A 37 16.58 4.82 5.52
N GLN A 38 17.20 5.78 4.85
CA GLN A 38 18.13 5.52 3.74
C GLN A 38 17.47 4.64 2.66
N ASN A 39 17.84 3.37 2.56
CA ASN A 39 17.34 2.42 1.57
C ASN A 39 16.49 1.28 2.19
N THR A 40 16.11 1.42 3.47
CA THR A 40 15.37 0.39 4.20
C THR A 40 14.04 0.98 4.69
N LEU A 41 12.95 0.22 4.58
CA LEU A 41 11.68 0.58 5.20
C LEU A 41 11.78 0.33 6.71
N GLU A 42 11.73 1.40 7.49
CA GLU A 42 11.52 1.33 8.92
C GLU A 42 10.03 1.33 9.23
N VAL A 43 9.56 0.29 9.88
CA VAL A 43 8.16 0.09 10.24
C VAL A 43 8.00 0.35 11.74
N CYS A 44 7.59 1.55 12.09
CA CYS A 44 7.35 1.93 13.48
C CYS A 44 5.94 1.53 13.91
N PHE A 45 5.81 1.03 15.14
CA PHE A 45 4.52 0.70 15.76
C PHE A 45 4.59 0.91 17.27
N THR A 46 3.43 1.15 17.91
CA THR A 46 3.34 1.34 19.37
C THR A 46 2.79 0.13 20.09
N GLN A 47 2.01 -0.70 19.41
CA GLN A 47 1.43 -1.94 19.96
C GLN A 47 1.07 -2.92 18.82
N LEU A 48 0.88 -4.19 19.19
CA LEU A 48 0.49 -5.26 18.27
C LEU A 48 -0.92 -5.78 18.59
N LYS A 49 -1.89 -4.85 18.61
CA LYS A 49 -3.31 -5.15 18.76
C LYS A 49 -4.07 -4.55 17.59
N PRO A 50 -5.14 -5.22 17.10
CA PRO A 50 -5.63 -6.56 17.45
C PRO A 50 -4.69 -7.70 17.00
N GLU A 51 -5.10 -8.93 17.17
CA GLU A 51 -4.31 -10.14 16.83
C GLU A 51 -3.88 -10.19 15.36
N ALA A 52 -4.66 -9.62 14.45
CA ALA A 52 -4.30 -9.52 13.03
C ALA A 52 -3.01 -8.69 12.82
N ASN A 53 -2.81 -7.60 13.57
CA ASN A 53 -1.57 -6.83 13.55
C ASN A 53 -0.38 -7.66 14.05
N ARG A 54 -0.57 -8.50 15.06
CA ARG A 54 0.49 -9.42 15.52
C ARG A 54 0.86 -10.43 14.44
N LYS A 55 -0.13 -11.05 13.80
CA LYS A 55 0.10 -11.99 12.70
C LYS A 55 0.83 -11.33 11.53
N TYR A 56 0.45 -10.12 11.16
CA TYR A 56 1.16 -9.34 10.14
C TYR A 56 2.63 -9.11 10.52
N TYR A 57 2.89 -8.65 11.76
CA TYR A 57 4.25 -8.48 12.27
C TYR A 57 5.05 -9.78 12.23
N GLU A 58 4.51 -10.87 12.78
CA GLU A 58 5.21 -12.17 12.83
C GLU A 58 5.56 -12.69 11.44
N SER A 59 4.68 -12.50 10.46
CA SER A 59 4.91 -12.94 9.08
C SER A 59 5.98 -12.13 8.34
N ARG A 60 6.32 -10.92 8.83
CA ARG A 60 7.16 -9.95 8.10
C ARG A 60 8.36 -9.43 8.86
N LYS A 61 8.48 -9.69 10.17
CA LYS A 61 9.57 -9.17 11.02
C LYS A 61 10.97 -9.55 10.55
N ASN A 62 11.11 -10.63 9.79
CA ASN A 62 12.39 -11.10 9.25
C ASN A 62 12.56 -10.75 7.75
N ALA A 63 11.69 -9.91 7.17
CA ALA A 63 11.83 -9.48 5.79
C ALA A 63 13.11 -8.63 5.61
N PRO A 64 13.95 -8.91 4.60
CA PRO A 64 15.27 -8.29 4.48
C PRO A 64 15.21 -6.79 4.14
N ASP A 65 14.08 -6.32 3.64
CA ASP A 65 13.82 -4.95 3.19
C ASP A 65 13.04 -4.10 4.22
N LYS A 66 12.67 -4.71 5.36
CA LYS A 66 11.91 -4.04 6.42
C LYS A 66 12.57 -4.21 7.79
N HIS A 67 12.59 -3.12 8.54
CA HIS A 67 13.03 -3.13 9.92
C HIS A 67 11.89 -2.67 10.82
N PHE A 68 11.41 -3.58 11.70
CA PHE A 68 10.31 -3.27 12.62
C PHE A 68 10.85 -2.73 13.94
N THR A 69 10.37 -1.55 14.34
CA THR A 69 10.79 -0.87 15.56
C THR A 69 9.58 -0.52 16.41
N MET A 70 9.55 -1.05 17.63
CA MET A 70 8.55 -0.64 18.62
C MET A 70 8.97 0.71 19.23
N VAL A 71 8.06 1.68 19.23
CA VAL A 71 8.28 3.03 19.71
C VAL A 71 7.20 3.44 20.72
N ASN A 72 7.47 4.44 21.55
CA ASN A 72 6.47 4.97 22.49
C ASN A 72 5.41 5.82 21.77
N HIS A 73 5.84 6.58 20.74
CA HIS A 73 4.98 7.47 19.96
C HIS A 73 5.40 7.43 18.49
N LEU A 74 4.43 7.47 17.59
CA LEU A 74 4.67 7.63 16.16
C LEU A 74 4.91 9.12 15.87
N THR A 75 6.02 9.44 15.24
CA THR A 75 6.43 10.83 14.97
C THR A 75 6.87 10.99 13.52
N VAL A 76 6.34 11.99 12.84
CA VAL A 76 6.80 12.39 11.51
C VAL A 76 8.04 13.24 11.66
N THR A 77 9.12 12.83 11.01
CA THR A 77 10.40 13.56 10.98
C THR A 77 10.72 13.98 9.54
N ASN A 78 11.52 15.02 9.36
CA ASN A 78 11.84 15.54 8.02
C ASN A 78 12.95 14.75 7.31
N ASP A 79 13.74 14.00 8.07
CA ASP A 79 14.88 13.21 7.59
C ASP A 79 14.47 11.81 7.08
N MET A 80 13.29 11.33 7.46
CA MET A 80 12.76 10.03 7.05
C MET A 80 11.38 10.18 6.37
N PRO A 81 11.32 10.14 5.03
CA PRO A 81 10.06 10.27 4.29
C PRO A 81 9.02 9.24 4.72
N SER A 82 7.80 9.70 4.97
CA SER A 82 6.63 8.88 5.27
C SER A 82 6.16 8.16 4.01
N ILE A 83 6.09 6.84 4.02
CA ILE A 83 5.74 6.05 2.82
C ILE A 83 4.30 5.60 2.86
N TYR A 84 3.90 4.88 3.91
CA TYR A 84 2.50 4.49 4.10
C TYR A 84 2.20 4.11 5.54
N LEU A 85 0.91 4.15 5.89
CA LEU A 85 0.38 3.67 7.15
C LEU A 85 -0.55 2.48 6.86
N THR A 86 -0.53 1.47 7.72
CA THR A 86 -1.42 0.32 7.59
C THR A 86 -1.77 -0.26 8.94
N THR A 87 -2.98 -0.79 9.07
CA THR A 87 -3.40 -1.55 10.24
C THR A 87 -4.56 -2.47 9.90
N PHE A 88 -4.76 -3.48 10.74
CA PHE A 88 -5.83 -4.45 10.63
C PHE A 88 -6.76 -4.31 11.82
N ASP A 89 -8.07 -4.36 11.59
CA ASP A 89 -9.10 -4.43 12.63
C ASP A 89 -10.42 -4.93 12.00
N CYS A 90 -11.54 -4.85 12.74
CA CYS A 90 -12.85 -5.07 12.17
C CYS A 90 -13.32 -3.87 11.33
N TYR A 91 -14.27 -4.12 10.44
CA TYR A 91 -14.81 -3.10 9.53
C TYR A 91 -15.33 -1.87 10.26
N ASP A 92 -16.14 -2.08 11.30
CA ASP A 92 -16.80 -1.00 12.03
C ASP A 92 -15.81 -0.10 12.77
N THR A 93 -14.67 -0.63 13.20
CA THR A 93 -13.58 0.13 13.80
C THR A 93 -12.83 0.97 12.74
N LEU A 94 -12.58 0.42 11.58
CA LEU A 94 -11.76 1.09 10.55
C LEU A 94 -12.57 2.03 9.65
N LEU A 95 -13.87 1.83 9.47
CA LEU A 95 -14.69 2.65 8.57
C LEU A 95 -14.68 4.15 8.91
N PRO A 96 -14.87 4.60 10.17
CA PRO A 96 -14.75 6.01 10.50
C PRO A 96 -13.36 6.58 10.24
N VAL A 97 -12.31 5.81 10.54
CA VAL A 97 -10.92 6.20 10.24
C VAL A 97 -10.71 6.39 8.74
N ALA A 98 -11.18 5.45 7.92
CA ALA A 98 -11.06 5.51 6.47
C ALA A 98 -11.74 6.77 5.90
N ARG A 99 -12.93 7.12 6.41
CA ARG A 99 -13.66 8.33 6.01
C ARG A 99 -12.88 9.61 6.32
N GLU A 100 -12.30 9.70 7.51
CA GLU A 100 -11.52 10.87 7.90
C GLU A 100 -10.20 10.96 7.13
N LEU A 101 -9.50 9.83 6.94
CA LEU A 101 -8.27 9.79 6.13
C LEU A 101 -8.52 10.20 4.68
N SER A 102 -9.68 9.84 4.11
CA SER A 102 -10.03 10.19 2.72
C SER A 102 -10.25 11.69 2.50
N ALA A 103 -10.45 12.46 3.57
CA ALA A 103 -10.58 13.91 3.51
C ALA A 103 -9.24 14.68 3.54
N ILE A 104 -8.13 13.98 3.78
CA ILE A 104 -6.80 14.59 3.80
C ILE A 104 -6.32 14.81 2.36
N GLU A 105 -6.06 16.06 2.00
CA GLU A 105 -5.49 16.40 0.69
C GLU A 105 -4.11 15.76 0.51
N GLY A 106 -3.87 15.21 -0.66
CA GLY A 106 -2.59 14.53 -0.99
C GLY A 106 -2.44 13.12 -0.44
N LEU A 107 -3.46 12.60 0.28
CA LEU A 107 -3.50 11.24 0.79
C LEU A 107 -4.55 10.41 0.02
N THR A 108 -4.24 9.15 -0.22
CA THR A 108 -5.21 8.13 -0.62
C THR A 108 -5.34 7.13 0.52
N SER A 109 -6.57 6.82 0.92
CA SER A 109 -6.84 5.71 1.84
C SER A 109 -7.72 4.67 1.16
N VAL A 110 -7.43 3.40 1.41
CA VAL A 110 -8.22 2.26 0.96
C VAL A 110 -8.54 1.36 2.13
N LEU A 111 -9.79 0.91 2.19
CA LEU A 111 -10.29 -0.03 3.19
C LEU A 111 -10.84 -1.26 2.46
N TYR A 112 -10.30 -2.42 2.76
CA TYR A 112 -10.72 -3.68 2.12
C TYR A 112 -10.55 -4.87 3.07
N LYS A 113 -11.29 -5.95 2.79
CA LYS A 113 -11.17 -7.20 3.55
C LYS A 113 -9.86 -7.88 3.19
N ASP A 114 -9.13 -8.32 4.21
CA ASP A 114 -7.90 -9.10 4.00
C ASP A 114 -8.21 -10.45 3.35
N THR A 115 -7.41 -10.82 2.37
CA THR A 115 -7.60 -12.08 1.60
C THR A 115 -7.29 -13.32 2.46
N TYR A 116 -6.47 -13.16 3.49
CA TYR A 116 -5.92 -14.28 4.28
C TYR A 116 -6.53 -14.39 5.68
N SER A 117 -7.40 -13.46 6.06
CA SER A 117 -8.05 -13.45 7.37
C SER A 117 -9.43 -12.80 7.29
N ASP A 118 -10.20 -12.87 8.38
CA ASP A 118 -11.48 -12.16 8.49
C ASP A 118 -11.35 -10.69 8.88
N ALA A 119 -10.12 -10.20 9.07
CA ALA A 119 -9.86 -8.81 9.38
C ALA A 119 -10.05 -7.91 8.15
N TRP A 120 -10.30 -6.64 8.41
CA TRP A 120 -10.23 -5.58 7.41
C TRP A 120 -8.88 -4.88 7.52
N LEU A 121 -8.39 -4.40 6.41
CA LEU A 121 -7.12 -3.71 6.27
C LEU A 121 -7.38 -2.30 5.78
N ILE A 122 -6.80 -1.32 6.47
CA ILE A 122 -6.71 0.05 5.97
C ILE A 122 -5.27 0.35 5.59
N GLU A 123 -5.11 0.95 4.43
CA GLU A 123 -3.84 1.51 3.96
C GLU A 123 -4.02 2.97 3.61
N ALA A 124 -3.03 3.79 3.97
CA ALA A 124 -2.98 5.20 3.61
C ALA A 124 -1.59 5.54 3.07
N PHE A 125 -1.56 6.15 1.88
CA PHE A 125 -0.34 6.46 1.13
C PHE A 125 -0.51 7.74 0.30
N SER A 126 0.58 8.25 -0.28
CA SER A 126 0.51 9.46 -1.11
C SER A 126 -0.45 9.28 -2.29
N SER A 127 -1.33 10.24 -2.54
CA SER A 127 -2.22 10.23 -3.71
C SER A 127 -1.46 10.25 -5.05
N LYS A 128 -0.19 10.66 -5.03
CA LYS A 128 0.72 10.59 -6.19
C LYS A 128 1.26 9.17 -6.42
N ALA A 129 1.17 8.27 -5.43
CA ALA A 129 1.64 6.90 -5.50
C ALA A 129 0.52 5.98 -5.99
N SER A 130 0.67 5.42 -7.19
CA SER A 130 -0.29 4.46 -7.75
C SER A 130 0.42 3.47 -8.68
N LYS A 131 -0.20 2.31 -8.94
CA LYS A 131 0.31 1.37 -9.95
C LYS A 131 0.54 2.06 -11.31
N PRO A 132 -0.40 2.86 -11.83
CA PRO A 132 -0.19 3.59 -13.09
C PRO A 132 0.96 4.60 -13.05
N SER A 133 1.08 5.39 -11.97
CA SER A 133 2.15 6.39 -11.87
C SER A 133 3.53 5.73 -11.81
N GLY A 134 3.66 4.63 -11.06
CA GLY A 134 4.87 3.82 -11.00
C GLY A 134 5.22 3.20 -12.35
N ALA A 135 4.24 2.60 -13.04
CA ALA A 135 4.43 2.00 -14.34
C ALA A 135 4.86 3.03 -15.42
N LYS A 136 4.20 4.19 -15.46
CA LYS A 136 4.58 5.30 -16.36
C LYS A 136 5.98 5.86 -16.06
N TRP A 137 6.34 5.93 -14.77
CA TRP A 137 7.69 6.36 -14.40
C TRP A 137 8.74 5.37 -14.91
N ILE A 138 8.52 4.04 -14.74
CA ILE A 138 9.40 2.99 -15.25
C ILE A 138 9.47 3.05 -16.79
N GLN A 139 8.33 3.14 -17.47
CA GLN A 139 8.22 3.26 -18.92
C GLN A 139 9.10 4.40 -19.45
N LYS A 140 8.95 5.60 -18.85
CA LYS A 140 9.74 6.78 -19.21
C LYS A 140 11.24 6.56 -18.98
N ARG A 141 11.60 5.98 -17.83
CA ARG A 141 13.01 5.74 -17.48
C ARG A 141 13.69 4.74 -18.40
N MET A 142 12.97 3.73 -18.86
CA MET A 142 13.46 2.70 -19.79
C MET A 142 13.39 3.13 -21.25
N GLY A 143 12.76 4.26 -21.58
CA GLY A 143 12.48 4.66 -22.95
C GLY A 143 11.53 3.69 -23.67
N ALA A 144 10.74 2.91 -22.94
CA ALA A 144 9.83 1.92 -23.50
C ALA A 144 8.65 2.62 -24.20
N LYS A 145 8.37 2.25 -25.44
CA LYS A 145 7.29 2.84 -26.24
C LYS A 145 5.94 2.17 -26.05
N HIS A 146 5.95 1.00 -25.45
CA HIS A 146 4.74 0.17 -25.26
C HIS A 146 4.72 -0.42 -23.85
N MET A 147 3.56 -0.39 -23.22
CA MET A 147 3.33 -0.89 -21.86
C MET A 147 2.26 -1.96 -21.89
N VAL A 148 2.59 -3.15 -21.41
CA VAL A 148 1.67 -4.26 -21.22
C VAL A 148 1.44 -4.45 -19.72
N ALA A 149 0.18 -4.54 -19.30
CA ALA A 149 -0.21 -4.75 -17.92
C ALA A 149 -0.88 -6.11 -17.72
N PHE A 150 -0.64 -6.72 -16.56
CA PHE A 150 -1.30 -7.94 -16.10
C PHE A 150 -2.01 -7.66 -14.77
N GLY A 151 -3.16 -8.29 -14.54
CA GLY A 151 -3.91 -8.08 -13.32
C GLY A 151 -5.01 -9.10 -13.10
N ASP A 152 -5.52 -9.14 -11.86
CA ASP A 152 -6.54 -10.08 -11.42
C ASP A 152 -7.67 -9.43 -10.61
N ASN A 153 -7.48 -8.22 -10.07
CA ASN A 153 -8.40 -7.62 -9.13
C ASN A 153 -8.69 -6.14 -9.44
N LEU A 154 -9.75 -5.61 -8.84
CA LEU A 154 -10.28 -4.26 -9.08
C LEU A 154 -9.24 -3.14 -8.92
N ASN A 155 -8.23 -3.32 -8.08
CA ASN A 155 -7.13 -2.38 -7.90
C ASN A 155 -6.18 -2.30 -9.12
N ASP A 156 -6.33 -3.18 -10.11
CA ASP A 156 -5.58 -3.17 -11.37
C ASP A 156 -6.28 -2.40 -12.49
N LEU A 157 -7.58 -2.08 -12.34
CA LEU A 157 -8.32 -1.30 -13.35
C LEU A 157 -7.63 0.00 -13.76
N PRO A 158 -7.09 0.82 -12.82
CA PRO A 158 -6.38 2.03 -13.21
C PRO A 158 -5.08 1.75 -13.98
N LEU A 159 -4.42 0.63 -13.71
CA LEU A 159 -3.22 0.21 -14.45
C LEU A 159 -3.59 -0.25 -15.86
N PHE A 160 -4.67 -1.01 -16.03
CA PHE A 160 -5.20 -1.42 -17.34
C PHE A 160 -5.55 -0.20 -18.20
N ALA A 161 -6.23 0.78 -17.62
CA ALA A 161 -6.58 2.03 -18.32
C ALA A 161 -5.34 2.89 -18.72
N ALA A 162 -4.19 2.66 -18.10
CA ALA A 162 -2.97 3.41 -18.37
C ALA A 162 -2.02 2.68 -19.32
N ALA A 163 -2.22 1.38 -19.55
CA ALA A 163 -1.41 0.53 -20.42
C ALA A 163 -1.89 0.59 -21.88
N ASP A 164 -1.01 0.26 -22.81
CA ASP A 164 -1.35 0.10 -24.23
C ASP A 164 -2.06 -1.21 -24.47
N GLU A 165 -1.71 -2.26 -23.73
CA GLU A 165 -2.39 -3.54 -23.70
C GLU A 165 -2.53 -4.05 -22.27
N SER A 166 -3.62 -4.78 -21.97
CA SER A 166 -3.87 -5.34 -20.66
C SER A 166 -4.38 -6.77 -20.74
N TYR A 167 -3.89 -7.64 -19.89
CA TYR A 167 -4.24 -9.05 -19.87
C TYR A 167 -4.70 -9.47 -18.48
N ALA A 168 -5.92 -9.99 -18.41
CA ALA A 168 -6.49 -10.57 -17.20
C ALA A 168 -6.18 -12.07 -17.12
N VAL A 169 -5.91 -12.59 -15.93
CA VAL A 169 -5.92 -14.04 -15.70
C VAL A 169 -7.35 -14.56 -15.76
N SER A 170 -7.56 -15.81 -16.19
CA SER A 170 -8.91 -16.37 -16.39
C SER A 170 -9.76 -16.43 -15.12
N ASN A 171 -9.13 -16.50 -13.94
CA ASN A 171 -9.78 -16.47 -12.64
C ASN A 171 -9.85 -15.05 -12.02
N ALA A 172 -9.65 -13.99 -12.82
CA ALA A 172 -9.76 -12.61 -12.37
C ALA A 172 -11.20 -12.19 -12.07
N HIS A 173 -11.34 -11.09 -11.34
CA HIS A 173 -12.65 -10.47 -11.11
C HIS A 173 -13.33 -10.09 -12.43
N GLU A 174 -14.66 -10.30 -12.56
CA GLU A 174 -15.43 -10.08 -13.79
C GLU A 174 -15.21 -8.71 -14.45
N ARG A 175 -15.10 -7.63 -13.66
CA ARG A 175 -14.84 -6.28 -14.18
C ARG A 175 -13.43 -6.12 -14.75
N ILE A 176 -12.46 -6.89 -14.28
CA ILE A 176 -11.10 -6.94 -14.83
C ILE A 176 -11.13 -7.69 -16.16
N LEU A 177 -11.79 -8.85 -16.21
CA LEU A 177 -11.99 -9.59 -17.46
C LEU A 177 -12.64 -8.73 -18.55
N ALA A 178 -13.66 -7.93 -18.16
CA ALA A 178 -14.36 -7.04 -19.09
C ALA A 178 -13.52 -5.85 -19.57
N ALA A 179 -12.55 -5.41 -18.79
CA ALA A 179 -11.68 -4.25 -19.10
C ALA A 179 -10.39 -4.63 -19.82
N ALA A 180 -10.03 -5.91 -19.85
CA ALA A 180 -8.78 -6.40 -20.42
C ALA A 180 -8.82 -6.43 -21.97
N THR A 181 -7.68 -6.18 -22.59
CA THR A 181 -7.47 -6.42 -24.03
C THR A 181 -7.53 -7.90 -24.38
N GLY A 182 -7.13 -8.77 -23.45
CA GLY A 182 -7.18 -10.22 -23.61
C GLY A 182 -7.18 -10.96 -22.29
N VAL A 183 -7.45 -12.27 -22.35
CA VAL A 183 -7.47 -13.17 -21.18
C VAL A 183 -6.41 -14.23 -21.37
N ILE A 184 -5.64 -14.50 -20.32
CA ILE A 184 -4.59 -15.52 -20.27
C ILE A 184 -4.96 -16.64 -19.28
N GLY A 185 -4.12 -17.69 -19.17
CA GLY A 185 -4.31 -18.77 -18.21
C GLY A 185 -4.44 -18.30 -16.76
N SER A 186 -5.00 -19.15 -15.90
CA SER A 186 -5.15 -18.86 -14.47
C SER A 186 -3.78 -18.72 -13.80
N ASN A 187 -3.65 -17.81 -12.83
CA ASN A 187 -2.45 -17.68 -11.99
C ASN A 187 -2.34 -18.81 -10.92
N THR A 188 -3.31 -19.73 -10.87
CA THR A 188 -3.30 -20.93 -10.02
C THR A 188 -2.96 -22.21 -10.79
N GLU A 189 -2.81 -22.15 -12.10
CA GLU A 189 -2.40 -23.25 -12.98
C GLU A 189 -0.88 -23.15 -13.23
N ASN A 190 -0.13 -24.19 -12.90
CA ASN A 190 1.30 -24.32 -13.19
C ASN A 190 1.51 -24.98 -14.56
#